data_9d731f11c5f23184a0d246a8ad057d32
#
_entry.id   9d731f11c5f23184a0d246a8ad057d32
#
_cell.length_a   1.000
_cell.length_b   1.000
_cell.length_c   1.000
_cell.angle_alpha   90.00
_cell.angle_beta   90.00
_cell.angle_gamma   90.00
#
_symmetry.space_group_name_H-M   'P 1'
#
loop_
_entity.id
_entity.type
_entity.pdbx_description
1 polymer ?
#
loop_
_entity_poly.entity_id
_entity_poly.type
_entity_poly.pdbx_seq_one_letter_code
_entity_poly.pdbx_strand_id
1 'polypeptide(L)'
;MSNVSAQVAAVVADHVTEIFGVMGNGNAYFLDALAGTGTRFTAVRHEAGGVAAADAYHRASGRLAAATATYGPGFSNAITPLAEAVRARIPLVLITGAAPTSGPRPWDVDQTALAAAVGAPTIEVGVSSAATETRRAIEYALAERTPVVIAIPYDLATVEAGEIPALAAIPVPPPVVPTLSDLTRVAGLIRSARRPVILAGRGAWLAQAGPVLTRLANAIKAPVATTACARSLFGPVDDHLGMAGGFGTERCAAAFAAADLVLVFGAGLNQFTTRFGRLFGDQTTVIQIDLAAPTEPRVDLAVRGDVALAAAELIRQLPARTSRVWTADHPGLSTVRESEPGPSADGLMPDGRLDPRQLARRLDPILPADRTVVTDGGHFLEWGPRYWRVAAPDRLIMVGTAYQTIGLGLSSAVGAARARPESTLVLASGDGGALMALADLESLARAARRAVMIIFNDGVYGAEVHQYGVRGLDPGPMQIGGVDFAGLGRAVGAAGRVVRTLDDLDDLTAWLAGSGSGLYVADCRISTTVVAPHMREVQAQAGLRPSVKAAS
;
A
#
# COMPACT_ATOMS: atom_id res chain seq x y z
N MET A 1 -22.11 -33.33 -13.47
CA MET A 1 -20.98 -33.70 -12.56
C MET A 1 -19.83 -32.75 -12.85
N SER A 2 -19.17 -32.23 -11.83
CA SER A 2 -18.09 -31.24 -11.96
C SER A 2 -16.74 -31.91 -11.71
N ASN A 3 -15.68 -31.45 -12.40
CA ASN A 3 -14.31 -31.86 -12.09
C ASN A 3 -13.72 -31.03 -10.96
N VAL A 4 -12.51 -31.39 -10.49
CA VAL A 4 -11.81 -30.70 -9.41
C VAL A 4 -11.65 -29.20 -9.69
N SER A 5 -11.19 -28.82 -10.88
CA SER A 5 -11.02 -27.41 -11.26
C SER A 5 -12.34 -26.63 -11.26
N ALA A 6 -13.43 -27.26 -11.68
CA ALA A 6 -14.75 -26.64 -11.68
C ALA A 6 -15.29 -26.43 -10.26
N GLN A 7 -15.04 -27.37 -9.33
CA GLN A 7 -15.40 -27.17 -7.92
C GLN A 7 -14.61 -26.02 -7.29
N VAL A 8 -13.30 -25.93 -7.53
CA VAL A 8 -12.47 -24.81 -7.06
C VAL A 8 -12.99 -23.49 -7.64
N ALA A 9 -13.27 -23.44 -8.96
CA ALA A 9 -13.77 -22.24 -9.62
C ALA A 9 -15.11 -21.77 -9.07
N ALA A 10 -16.05 -22.68 -8.85
CA ALA A 10 -17.36 -22.36 -8.30
C ALA A 10 -17.26 -21.77 -6.88
N VAL A 11 -16.50 -22.42 -6.00
CA VAL A 11 -16.34 -21.93 -4.62
C VAL A 11 -15.60 -20.59 -4.57
N VAL A 12 -14.57 -20.39 -5.41
CA VAL A 12 -13.90 -19.10 -5.52
C VAL A 12 -14.85 -18.03 -6.01
N ALA A 13 -15.67 -18.31 -7.01
CA ALA A 13 -16.61 -17.36 -7.60
C ALA A 13 -17.71 -16.89 -6.63
N ASP A 14 -18.07 -17.69 -5.65
CA ASP A 14 -19.02 -17.29 -4.59
C ASP A 14 -18.46 -16.16 -3.68
N HIS A 15 -17.13 -15.98 -3.67
CA HIS A 15 -16.45 -15.05 -2.76
C HIS A 15 -15.66 -13.94 -3.46
N VAL A 16 -15.35 -14.11 -4.75
CA VAL A 16 -14.44 -13.25 -5.51
C VAL A 16 -15.11 -12.78 -6.81
N THR A 17 -15.07 -11.49 -7.06
CA THR A 17 -15.64 -10.89 -8.28
C THR A 17 -14.62 -10.63 -9.37
N GLU A 18 -13.33 -10.64 -9.05
CA GLU A 18 -12.23 -10.36 -9.97
C GLU A 18 -11.02 -11.23 -9.63
N ILE A 19 -10.41 -11.85 -10.64
CA ILE A 19 -9.18 -12.64 -10.53
C ILE A 19 -8.14 -12.06 -11.48
N PHE A 20 -6.90 -11.95 -11.02
CA PHE A 20 -5.78 -11.43 -11.78
C PHE A 20 -4.74 -12.53 -12.04
N GLY A 21 -4.09 -12.53 -13.19
CA GLY A 21 -3.03 -13.50 -13.42
C GLY A 21 -2.66 -13.71 -14.88
N VAL A 22 -1.86 -14.75 -15.07
CA VAL A 22 -1.41 -15.22 -16.39
C VAL A 22 -1.93 -16.64 -16.61
N MET A 23 -2.56 -16.87 -17.76
CA MET A 23 -3.00 -18.19 -18.17
C MET A 23 -1.80 -19.06 -18.54
N GLY A 24 -1.79 -20.28 -18.07
CA GLY A 24 -0.80 -21.29 -18.41
C GLY A 24 -1.34 -22.70 -18.20
N ASN A 25 -0.51 -23.70 -18.44
CA ASN A 25 -0.93 -25.11 -18.39
C ASN A 25 -1.49 -25.52 -17.01
N GLY A 26 -0.95 -24.98 -15.90
CA GLY A 26 -1.35 -25.39 -14.55
C GLY A 26 -2.67 -24.79 -14.06
N ASN A 27 -3.22 -23.76 -14.70
CA ASN A 27 -4.47 -23.13 -14.32
C ASN A 27 -5.49 -23.04 -15.44
N ALA A 28 -5.23 -23.69 -16.59
CA ALA A 28 -6.09 -23.61 -17.77
C ALA A 28 -7.52 -24.11 -17.49
N TYR A 29 -7.65 -25.27 -16.88
CA TYR A 29 -8.96 -25.86 -16.56
C TYR A 29 -9.73 -25.08 -15.49
N PHE A 30 -9.01 -24.48 -14.54
CA PHE A 30 -9.60 -23.56 -13.58
C PHE A 30 -10.17 -22.32 -14.25
N LEU A 31 -9.42 -21.69 -15.16
CA LEU A 31 -9.86 -20.51 -15.90
C LEU A 31 -11.00 -20.80 -16.86
N ASP A 32 -11.00 -21.97 -17.50
CA ASP A 32 -12.11 -22.43 -18.35
C ASP A 32 -13.40 -22.58 -17.54
N ALA A 33 -13.32 -23.26 -16.39
CA ALA A 33 -14.47 -23.41 -15.49
C ALA A 33 -14.94 -22.06 -14.90
N LEU A 34 -14.02 -21.15 -14.62
CA LEU A 34 -14.32 -19.81 -14.10
C LEU A 34 -15.14 -18.97 -15.08
N ALA A 35 -14.91 -19.12 -16.39
CA ALA A 35 -15.60 -18.36 -17.43
C ALA A 35 -17.12 -18.52 -17.38
N GLY A 36 -17.62 -19.65 -16.84
CA GLY A 36 -19.05 -19.91 -16.65
C GLY A 36 -19.66 -19.30 -15.37
N THR A 37 -18.88 -18.68 -14.49
CA THR A 37 -19.34 -18.27 -13.14
C THR A 37 -19.73 -16.79 -13.02
N GLY A 38 -19.43 -15.96 -14.00
CA GLY A 38 -19.61 -14.50 -13.92
C GLY A 38 -18.47 -13.75 -13.22
N THR A 39 -17.53 -14.45 -12.57
CA THR A 39 -16.30 -13.85 -12.05
C THR A 39 -15.41 -13.43 -13.21
N ARG A 40 -14.87 -12.20 -13.13
CA ARG A 40 -14.06 -11.65 -14.20
C ARG A 40 -12.60 -12.07 -14.05
N PHE A 41 -11.98 -12.45 -15.16
CA PHE A 41 -10.53 -12.63 -15.25
C PHE A 41 -9.88 -11.43 -15.93
N THR A 42 -8.99 -10.74 -15.21
CA THR A 42 -8.15 -9.67 -15.75
C THR A 42 -6.73 -10.20 -15.95
N ALA A 43 -6.39 -10.46 -17.21
CA ALA A 43 -5.06 -10.90 -17.59
C ALA A 43 -4.02 -9.80 -17.36
N VAL A 44 -2.91 -10.16 -16.76
CA VAL A 44 -1.66 -9.38 -16.67
C VAL A 44 -0.58 -10.06 -17.53
N ARG A 45 0.62 -9.50 -17.58
CA ARG A 45 1.68 -10.01 -18.47
C ARG A 45 2.82 -10.71 -17.73
N HIS A 46 2.78 -10.69 -16.41
CA HIS A 46 3.72 -11.38 -15.54
C HIS A 46 3.02 -11.85 -14.27
N GLU A 47 3.36 -13.02 -13.74
CA GLU A 47 2.65 -13.60 -12.59
C GLU A 47 2.80 -12.77 -11.31
N ALA A 48 3.95 -12.11 -11.12
CA ALA A 48 4.10 -11.13 -10.06
C ALA A 48 3.03 -10.02 -10.14
N GLY A 49 2.70 -9.61 -11.36
CA GLY A 49 1.65 -8.64 -11.63
C GLY A 49 0.27 -9.13 -11.19
N GLY A 50 -0.03 -10.41 -11.32
CA GLY A 50 -1.30 -10.98 -10.86
C GLY A 50 -1.51 -10.83 -9.36
N VAL A 51 -0.51 -11.17 -8.56
CA VAL A 51 -0.59 -11.05 -7.09
C VAL A 51 -0.59 -9.59 -6.65
N ALA A 52 0.24 -8.72 -7.27
CA ALA A 52 0.26 -7.29 -6.96
C ALA A 52 -1.06 -6.59 -7.31
N ALA A 53 -1.67 -6.94 -8.43
CA ALA A 53 -3.00 -6.43 -8.81
C ALA A 53 -4.08 -6.89 -7.83
N ALA A 54 -4.07 -8.16 -7.41
CA ALA A 54 -4.99 -8.68 -6.42
C ALA A 54 -4.83 -7.98 -5.06
N ASP A 55 -3.60 -7.76 -4.60
CA ASP A 55 -3.31 -6.99 -3.38
C ASP A 55 -3.90 -5.57 -3.46
N ALA A 56 -3.59 -4.84 -4.53
CA ALA A 56 -4.10 -3.49 -4.74
C ALA A 56 -5.64 -3.44 -4.86
N TYR A 57 -6.24 -4.44 -5.50
CA TYR A 57 -7.69 -4.59 -5.58
C TYR A 57 -8.32 -4.70 -4.18
N HIS A 58 -7.73 -5.55 -3.30
CA HIS A 58 -8.18 -5.65 -1.91
C HIS A 58 -8.07 -4.31 -1.18
N ARG A 59 -6.90 -3.64 -1.27
CA ARG A 59 -6.70 -2.36 -0.58
C ARG A 59 -7.70 -1.29 -1.01
N ALA A 60 -8.05 -1.27 -2.30
CA ALA A 60 -8.97 -0.28 -2.86
C ALA A 60 -10.44 -0.61 -2.64
N SER A 61 -10.83 -1.89 -2.57
CA SER A 61 -12.24 -2.32 -2.50
C SER A 61 -12.67 -2.89 -1.15
N GLY A 62 -11.74 -3.35 -0.31
CA GLY A 62 -12.03 -4.13 0.89
C GLY A 62 -12.49 -5.57 0.63
N ARG A 63 -12.63 -5.99 -0.63
CA ARG A 63 -13.09 -7.33 -1.01
C ARG A 63 -11.95 -8.34 -0.96
N LEU A 64 -12.29 -9.62 -0.81
CA LEU A 64 -11.31 -10.70 -0.97
C LEU A 64 -10.67 -10.60 -2.36
N ALA A 65 -9.35 -10.72 -2.39
CA ALA A 65 -8.58 -10.71 -3.63
C ALA A 65 -8.24 -12.11 -4.10
N ALA A 66 -8.10 -12.31 -5.42
CA ALA A 66 -7.64 -13.56 -5.99
C ALA A 66 -6.65 -13.32 -7.13
N ALA A 67 -5.63 -14.18 -7.16
CA ALA A 67 -4.69 -14.26 -8.26
C ALA A 67 -4.59 -15.71 -8.75
N THR A 68 -4.10 -15.90 -9.97
CA THR A 68 -3.81 -17.25 -10.50
C THR A 68 -2.54 -17.27 -11.31
N ALA A 69 -1.78 -18.36 -11.19
CA ALA A 69 -0.55 -18.62 -11.92
C ALA A 69 -0.46 -20.09 -12.31
N THR A 70 0.35 -20.41 -13.31
CA THR A 70 0.73 -21.79 -13.57
C THR A 70 1.71 -22.29 -12.49
N TYR A 71 1.94 -23.60 -12.44
CA TYR A 71 2.95 -24.20 -11.55
C TYR A 71 4.39 -23.86 -11.99
N GLY A 72 5.36 -24.24 -11.16
CA GLY A 72 6.80 -24.09 -11.44
C GLY A 72 7.20 -22.64 -11.65
N PRO A 73 7.66 -22.24 -12.85
CA PRO A 73 8.15 -20.88 -13.10
C PRO A 73 7.07 -19.80 -12.88
N GLY A 74 5.81 -20.07 -13.22
CA GLY A 74 4.74 -19.11 -12.95
C GLY A 74 4.52 -18.88 -11.45
N PHE A 75 4.56 -19.93 -10.66
CA PHE A 75 4.46 -19.82 -9.21
C PHE A 75 5.68 -19.11 -8.61
N SER A 76 6.89 -19.47 -9.02
CA SER A 76 8.12 -18.84 -8.49
C SER A 76 8.19 -17.34 -8.79
N ASN A 77 7.66 -16.88 -9.94
CA ASN A 77 7.53 -15.46 -10.27
C ASN A 77 6.59 -14.71 -9.32
N ALA A 78 5.63 -15.39 -8.70
CA ALA A 78 4.67 -14.78 -7.78
C ALA A 78 5.20 -14.59 -6.35
N ILE A 79 6.38 -15.11 -6.00
CA ILE A 79 6.87 -15.15 -4.61
C ILE A 79 7.12 -13.77 -4.02
N THR A 80 7.73 -12.83 -4.75
CA THR A 80 8.00 -11.47 -4.26
C THR A 80 6.70 -10.73 -3.85
N PRO A 81 5.68 -10.60 -4.71
CA PRO A 81 4.44 -9.95 -4.30
C PRO A 81 3.63 -10.78 -3.29
N LEU A 82 3.80 -12.10 -3.25
CA LEU A 82 3.21 -12.93 -2.20
C LEU A 82 3.82 -12.60 -0.83
N ALA A 83 5.14 -12.41 -0.74
CA ALA A 83 5.82 -11.95 0.47
C ALA A 83 5.35 -10.56 0.91
N GLU A 84 5.16 -9.63 -0.03
CA GLU A 84 4.56 -8.31 0.26
C GLU A 84 3.17 -8.46 0.86
N ALA A 85 2.29 -9.25 0.24
CA ALA A 85 0.92 -9.44 0.68
C ALA A 85 0.83 -10.10 2.08
N VAL A 86 1.72 -11.06 2.39
CA VAL A 86 1.85 -11.64 3.74
C VAL A 86 2.21 -10.58 4.76
N ARG A 87 3.29 -9.82 4.51
CA ARG A 87 3.76 -8.77 5.43
C ARG A 87 2.76 -7.63 5.58
N ALA A 88 2.04 -7.31 4.51
CA ALA A 88 0.97 -6.32 4.50
C ALA A 88 -0.34 -6.84 5.09
N ARG A 89 -0.44 -8.13 5.44
CA ARG A 89 -1.64 -8.76 5.99
C ARG A 89 -2.86 -8.58 5.08
N ILE A 90 -2.71 -9.02 3.83
CA ILE A 90 -3.75 -8.94 2.81
C ILE A 90 -4.46 -10.29 2.69
N PRO A 91 -5.76 -10.38 2.94
CA PRO A 91 -6.55 -11.55 2.57
C PRO A 91 -6.51 -11.74 1.05
N LEU A 92 -5.89 -12.83 0.60
CA LEU A 92 -5.70 -13.13 -0.81
C LEU A 92 -5.69 -14.65 -1.00
N VAL A 93 -6.28 -15.14 -2.08
CA VAL A 93 -6.09 -16.52 -2.52
C VAL A 93 -5.32 -16.56 -3.83
N LEU A 94 -4.24 -17.35 -3.87
CA LEU A 94 -3.45 -17.61 -5.07
C LEU A 94 -3.76 -19.03 -5.55
N ILE A 95 -4.52 -19.15 -6.64
CA ILE A 95 -4.85 -20.43 -7.25
C ILE A 95 -3.75 -20.81 -8.23
N THR A 96 -3.15 -21.99 -8.06
CA THR A 96 -2.05 -22.47 -8.91
C THR A 96 -2.17 -23.96 -9.19
N GLY A 97 -1.59 -24.41 -10.29
CA GLY A 97 -1.34 -25.83 -10.48
C GLY A 97 -0.24 -26.32 -9.54
N ALA A 98 -0.19 -27.63 -9.31
CA ALA A 98 0.85 -28.30 -8.53
C ALA A 98 1.41 -29.50 -9.26
N ALA A 99 2.47 -30.10 -8.72
CA ALA A 99 3.00 -31.37 -9.20
C ALA A 99 1.92 -32.44 -9.18
N PRO A 100 1.96 -33.44 -10.08
CA PRO A 100 1.06 -34.58 -10.03
C PRO A 100 1.17 -35.37 -8.73
N THR A 101 0.08 -36.00 -8.30
CA THR A 101 0.07 -36.87 -7.09
C THR A 101 1.02 -38.07 -7.20
N SER A 102 1.37 -38.46 -8.44
CA SER A 102 2.36 -39.53 -8.73
C SER A 102 3.83 -39.10 -8.48
N GLY A 103 4.06 -37.83 -8.17
CA GLY A 103 5.38 -37.28 -7.89
C GLY A 103 5.79 -36.16 -8.85
N PRO A 104 6.82 -35.38 -8.47
CA PRO A 104 7.24 -34.19 -9.23
C PRO A 104 7.87 -34.58 -10.58
N ARG A 105 7.59 -33.74 -11.59
CA ARG A 105 8.22 -33.80 -12.92
C ARG A 105 9.56 -33.02 -12.90
N PRO A 106 10.42 -33.16 -13.90
CA PRO A 106 11.72 -32.49 -13.93
C PRO A 106 11.69 -30.95 -13.82
N TRP A 107 10.56 -30.32 -14.16
CA TRP A 107 10.37 -28.87 -14.10
C TRP A 107 9.51 -28.41 -12.90
N ASP A 108 9.05 -29.33 -12.06
CA ASP A 108 8.34 -28.97 -10.84
C ASP A 108 9.34 -28.54 -9.76
N VAL A 109 8.92 -27.62 -8.91
CA VAL A 109 9.63 -27.16 -7.74
C VAL A 109 8.78 -27.39 -6.50
N ASP A 110 9.36 -27.45 -5.33
CA ASP A 110 8.60 -27.51 -4.08
C ASP A 110 7.93 -26.16 -3.81
N GLN A 111 6.74 -25.98 -4.38
CA GLN A 111 5.95 -24.76 -4.26
C GLN A 111 5.45 -24.53 -2.83
N THR A 112 5.18 -25.61 -2.10
CA THR A 112 4.75 -25.55 -0.70
C THR A 112 5.86 -25.00 0.19
N ALA A 113 7.09 -25.46 0.00
CA ALA A 113 8.25 -24.92 0.73
C ALA A 113 8.52 -23.47 0.35
N LEU A 114 8.41 -23.10 -0.94
CA LEU A 114 8.57 -21.71 -1.38
C LEU A 114 7.51 -20.77 -0.77
N ALA A 115 6.24 -21.18 -0.77
CA ALA A 115 5.16 -20.42 -0.14
C ALA A 115 5.40 -20.27 1.36
N ALA A 116 5.76 -21.37 2.04
CA ALA A 116 6.03 -21.39 3.48
C ALA A 116 7.21 -20.48 3.86
N ALA A 117 8.24 -20.40 3.03
CA ALA A 117 9.41 -19.54 3.25
C ALA A 117 9.07 -18.06 3.31
N VAL A 118 8.00 -17.63 2.64
CA VAL A 118 7.49 -16.25 2.69
C VAL A 118 6.31 -16.08 3.66
N GLY A 119 5.87 -17.18 4.33
CA GLY A 119 4.80 -17.17 5.33
C GLY A 119 3.40 -17.37 4.77
N ALA A 120 3.25 -17.82 3.52
CA ALA A 120 1.96 -18.15 2.93
C ALA A 120 1.69 -19.66 3.07
N PRO A 121 0.60 -20.09 3.74
CA PRO A 121 0.22 -21.49 3.78
C PRO A 121 -0.29 -21.98 2.43
N THR A 122 -0.04 -23.26 2.14
CA THR A 122 -0.58 -23.94 0.95
C THR A 122 -1.62 -24.97 1.37
N ILE A 123 -2.75 -24.98 0.67
CA ILE A 123 -3.79 -25.99 0.78
C ILE A 123 -3.88 -26.69 -0.58
N GLU A 124 -3.52 -27.97 -0.61
CA GLU A 124 -3.65 -28.79 -1.79
C GLU A 124 -5.04 -29.44 -1.82
N VAL A 125 -5.71 -29.37 -2.97
CA VAL A 125 -7.06 -29.93 -3.14
C VAL A 125 -7.01 -31.35 -3.68
N GLY A 126 -7.87 -32.20 -3.13
CA GLY A 126 -8.09 -33.58 -3.63
C GLY A 126 -9.42 -33.73 -4.36
N VAL A 127 -9.65 -34.88 -4.99
CA VAL A 127 -10.87 -35.17 -5.77
C VAL A 127 -12.14 -35.01 -4.92
N SER A 128 -12.17 -35.59 -3.72
CA SER A 128 -13.36 -35.54 -2.83
C SER A 128 -13.40 -34.30 -1.91
N SER A 129 -12.34 -33.48 -1.91
CA SER A 129 -12.20 -32.36 -0.98
C SER A 129 -12.06 -30.99 -1.67
N ALA A 130 -12.09 -30.93 -3.00
CA ALA A 130 -11.83 -29.71 -3.76
C ALA A 130 -12.66 -28.51 -3.26
N ALA A 131 -13.96 -28.65 -3.13
CA ALA A 131 -14.83 -27.58 -2.68
C ALA A 131 -14.60 -27.23 -1.20
N THR A 132 -14.46 -28.21 -0.32
CA THR A 132 -14.30 -27.98 1.14
C THR A 132 -12.94 -27.37 1.48
N GLU A 133 -11.85 -27.82 0.82
CA GLU A 133 -10.52 -27.28 1.01
C GLU A 133 -10.40 -25.85 0.44
N THR A 134 -11.03 -25.58 -0.70
CA THR A 134 -11.09 -24.23 -1.26
C THR A 134 -11.79 -23.26 -0.32
N ARG A 135 -12.95 -23.67 0.22
CA ARG A 135 -13.65 -22.87 1.23
C ARG A 135 -12.80 -22.65 2.47
N ARG A 136 -12.13 -23.69 2.97
CA ARG A 136 -11.21 -23.59 4.13
C ARG A 136 -10.07 -22.61 3.87
N ALA A 137 -9.50 -22.60 2.65
CA ALA A 137 -8.47 -21.66 2.27
C ALA A 137 -8.97 -20.21 2.31
N ILE A 138 -10.17 -19.96 1.80
CA ILE A 138 -10.80 -18.64 1.82
C ILE A 138 -11.09 -18.19 3.26
N GLU A 139 -11.66 -19.07 4.07
CA GLU A 139 -11.94 -18.80 5.49
C GLU A 139 -10.66 -18.44 6.26
N TYR A 140 -9.60 -19.22 6.06
CA TYR A 140 -8.30 -18.94 6.66
C TYR A 140 -7.73 -17.59 6.20
N ALA A 141 -7.76 -17.31 4.89
CA ALA A 141 -7.26 -16.03 4.36
C ALA A 141 -7.98 -14.82 4.98
N LEU A 142 -9.28 -14.91 5.16
CA LEU A 142 -10.10 -13.85 5.77
C LEU A 142 -9.86 -13.71 7.27
N ALA A 143 -9.84 -14.83 8.01
CA ALA A 143 -9.68 -14.85 9.47
C ALA A 143 -8.29 -14.37 9.90
N GLU A 144 -7.23 -14.90 9.26
CA GLU A 144 -5.84 -14.59 9.61
C GLU A 144 -5.32 -13.34 8.89
N ARG A 145 -6.07 -12.83 7.90
CA ARG A 145 -5.66 -11.71 7.05
C ARG A 145 -4.30 -11.97 6.41
N THR A 146 -4.21 -13.06 5.68
CA THR A 146 -2.97 -13.49 5.03
C THR A 146 -3.27 -14.14 3.68
N PRO A 147 -2.34 -14.12 2.71
CA PRO A 147 -2.47 -14.92 1.51
C PRO A 147 -2.48 -16.41 1.81
N VAL A 148 -3.26 -17.15 1.02
CA VAL A 148 -3.29 -18.62 1.02
C VAL A 148 -3.12 -19.11 -0.41
N VAL A 149 -2.26 -20.12 -0.61
CA VAL A 149 -2.12 -20.79 -1.89
C VAL A 149 -3.08 -21.97 -1.97
N ILE A 150 -3.90 -22.01 -3.02
CA ILE A 150 -4.75 -23.16 -3.36
C ILE A 150 -4.05 -23.89 -4.50
N ALA A 151 -3.54 -25.09 -4.22
CA ALA A 151 -2.78 -25.89 -5.15
C ALA A 151 -3.64 -27.01 -5.76
N ILE A 152 -3.74 -27.05 -7.09
CA ILE A 152 -4.49 -28.08 -7.84
C ILE A 152 -3.47 -29.04 -8.46
N PRO A 153 -3.34 -30.29 -7.98
CA PRO A 153 -2.48 -31.28 -8.62
C PRO A 153 -2.83 -31.46 -10.10
N TYR A 154 -1.82 -31.48 -10.96
CA TYR A 154 -2.00 -31.46 -12.41
C TYR A 154 -2.85 -32.62 -12.92
N ASP A 155 -2.62 -33.83 -12.39
CA ASP A 155 -3.35 -35.05 -12.76
C ASP A 155 -4.78 -35.10 -12.22
N LEU A 156 -5.11 -34.27 -11.21
CA LEU A 156 -6.45 -34.20 -10.66
C LEU A 156 -7.33 -33.11 -11.30
N ALA A 157 -6.74 -32.15 -12.00
CA ALA A 157 -7.43 -30.95 -12.48
C ALA A 157 -8.72 -31.24 -13.27
N THR A 158 -8.73 -32.33 -14.05
CA THR A 158 -9.88 -32.75 -14.89
C THR A 158 -10.62 -33.96 -14.33
N VAL A 159 -10.17 -34.52 -13.21
CA VAL A 159 -10.82 -35.70 -12.60
C VAL A 159 -12.22 -35.32 -12.11
N GLU A 160 -13.19 -36.16 -12.37
CA GLU A 160 -14.56 -35.99 -11.93
C GLU A 160 -14.65 -36.03 -10.41
N ALA A 161 -15.21 -34.98 -9.82
CA ALA A 161 -15.27 -34.78 -8.35
C ALA A 161 -16.71 -34.83 -7.80
N GLY A 162 -17.69 -35.17 -8.66
CA GLY A 162 -19.11 -35.29 -8.26
C GLY A 162 -19.82 -33.94 -8.16
N GLU A 163 -20.85 -33.89 -7.34
CA GLU A 163 -21.60 -32.67 -7.04
C GLU A 163 -20.88 -31.80 -6.00
N ILE A 164 -21.02 -30.49 -6.13
CA ILE A 164 -20.49 -29.55 -5.13
C ILE A 164 -21.35 -29.71 -3.86
N PRO A 165 -20.74 -30.03 -2.71
CA PRO A 165 -21.49 -30.15 -1.46
C PRO A 165 -22.06 -28.80 -1.02
N ALA A 166 -23.16 -28.82 -0.27
CA ALA A 166 -23.65 -27.60 0.37
C ALA A 166 -22.61 -27.10 1.38
N LEU A 167 -22.06 -25.91 1.14
CA LEU A 167 -21.07 -25.28 1.99
C LEU A 167 -21.74 -24.26 2.92
N ALA A 168 -21.37 -24.30 4.20
CA ALA A 168 -21.82 -23.27 5.15
C ALA A 168 -21.19 -21.92 4.81
N ALA A 169 -21.89 -20.82 5.08
CA ALA A 169 -21.34 -19.47 4.95
C ALA A 169 -20.07 -19.30 5.81
N ILE A 170 -19.11 -18.53 5.31
CA ILE A 170 -17.91 -18.20 6.08
C ILE A 170 -18.29 -17.21 7.20
N PRO A 171 -18.03 -17.54 8.47
CA PRO A 171 -18.39 -16.67 9.59
C PRO A 171 -17.53 -15.41 9.58
N VAL A 172 -18.14 -14.27 9.85
CA VAL A 172 -17.39 -13.04 10.13
C VAL A 172 -16.95 -13.11 11.61
N PRO A 173 -15.64 -13.09 11.90
CA PRO A 173 -15.18 -13.12 13.28
C PRO A 173 -15.73 -11.94 14.08
N PRO A 174 -16.20 -12.13 15.32
CA PRO A 174 -16.61 -11.01 16.15
C PRO A 174 -15.41 -10.12 16.49
N PRO A 175 -15.63 -8.81 16.71
CA PRO A 175 -14.54 -7.92 17.10
C PRO A 175 -13.96 -8.32 18.46
N VAL A 176 -12.66 -8.23 18.60
CA VAL A 176 -11.96 -8.51 19.86
C VAL A 176 -12.25 -7.39 20.86
N VAL A 177 -12.96 -7.72 21.93
CA VAL A 177 -13.31 -6.73 22.96
C VAL A 177 -12.10 -6.49 23.87
N PRO A 178 -11.60 -5.24 23.99
CA PRO A 178 -10.52 -4.92 24.92
C PRO A 178 -10.98 -5.05 26.37
N THR A 179 -10.05 -5.35 27.29
CA THR A 179 -10.42 -5.49 28.70
C THR A 179 -10.77 -4.14 29.33
N LEU A 180 -11.77 -4.12 30.20
CA LEU A 180 -12.20 -2.89 30.88
C LEU A 180 -11.08 -2.35 31.80
N SER A 181 -10.31 -3.23 32.44
CA SER A 181 -9.18 -2.87 33.30
C SER A 181 -8.09 -2.10 32.52
N ASP A 182 -7.73 -2.60 31.31
CA ASP A 182 -6.75 -1.91 30.46
C ASP A 182 -7.25 -0.54 30.04
N LEU A 183 -8.50 -0.45 29.59
CA LEU A 183 -9.09 0.83 29.18
C LEU A 183 -9.23 1.82 30.35
N THR A 184 -9.51 1.34 31.56
CA THR A 184 -9.52 2.19 32.78
C THR A 184 -8.13 2.73 33.09
N ARG A 185 -7.08 1.90 32.92
CA ARG A 185 -5.69 2.36 33.04
C ARG A 185 -5.35 3.40 32.00
N VAL A 186 -5.70 3.17 30.73
CA VAL A 186 -5.53 4.14 29.62
C VAL A 186 -6.26 5.44 29.93
N ALA A 187 -7.52 5.39 30.37
CA ALA A 187 -8.28 6.58 30.74
C ALA A 187 -7.63 7.36 31.88
N GLY A 188 -7.00 6.67 32.85
CA GLY A 188 -6.21 7.29 33.92
C GLY A 188 -5.02 8.08 33.36
N LEU A 189 -4.26 7.48 32.44
CA LEU A 189 -3.12 8.13 31.78
C LEU A 189 -3.56 9.33 30.92
N ILE A 190 -4.67 9.22 30.20
CA ILE A 190 -5.24 10.34 29.44
C ILE A 190 -5.62 11.51 30.36
N ARG A 191 -6.23 11.25 31.52
CA ARG A 191 -6.61 12.30 32.49
C ARG A 191 -5.40 13.08 33.01
N SER A 192 -4.28 12.41 33.26
CA SER A 192 -3.04 13.02 33.75
C SER A 192 -2.20 13.70 32.68
N ALA A 193 -2.35 13.30 31.41
CA ALA A 193 -1.57 13.84 30.30
C ALA A 193 -1.86 15.33 30.06
N ARG A 194 -0.81 16.10 29.82
CA ARG A 194 -0.89 17.53 29.45
C ARG A 194 -0.77 17.74 27.95
N ARG A 195 -0.02 16.90 27.27
CA ARG A 195 0.27 16.99 25.82
C ARG A 195 0.00 15.67 25.12
N PRO A 196 -1.28 15.18 25.12
CA PRO A 196 -1.62 13.98 24.41
C PRO A 196 -1.62 14.17 22.90
N VAL A 197 -1.18 13.16 22.14
CA VAL A 197 -1.27 13.08 20.68
C VAL A 197 -1.91 11.76 20.28
N ILE A 198 -2.74 11.75 19.26
CA ILE A 198 -3.34 10.53 18.69
C ILE A 198 -2.66 10.22 17.35
N LEU A 199 -2.18 8.98 17.20
CA LEU A 199 -1.73 8.40 15.94
C LEU A 199 -2.67 7.29 15.51
N ALA A 200 -3.25 7.39 14.31
CA ALA A 200 -4.09 6.34 13.74
C ALA A 200 -3.43 5.69 12.53
N GLY A 201 -3.48 4.36 12.47
CA GLY A 201 -2.97 3.57 11.36
C GLY A 201 -4.05 2.85 10.56
N ARG A 202 -3.61 1.98 9.62
CA ARG A 202 -4.52 1.21 8.75
C ARG A 202 -5.51 0.35 9.56
N GLY A 203 -5.13 -0.19 10.73
CA GLY A 203 -6.03 -0.95 11.60
C GLY A 203 -7.23 -0.12 12.06
N ALA A 204 -7.04 1.17 12.32
CA ALA A 204 -8.14 2.07 12.65
C ALA A 204 -9.10 2.29 11.47
N TRP A 205 -8.59 2.35 10.25
CA TRP A 205 -9.43 2.38 9.04
C TRP A 205 -10.25 1.11 8.88
N LEU A 206 -9.60 -0.05 9.02
CA LEU A 206 -10.24 -1.36 8.87
C LEU A 206 -11.31 -1.61 9.94
N ALA A 207 -11.13 -1.08 11.15
CA ALA A 207 -12.12 -1.08 12.23
C ALA A 207 -13.20 0.01 12.06
N GLN A 208 -13.19 0.78 10.95
CA GLN A 208 -14.11 1.91 10.72
C GLN A 208 -14.11 2.94 11.87
N ALA A 209 -12.97 3.08 12.55
CA ALA A 209 -12.85 3.87 13.77
C ALA A 209 -12.72 5.39 13.54
N GLY A 210 -12.62 5.87 12.30
CA GLY A 210 -12.45 7.29 11.99
C GLY A 210 -13.40 8.22 12.74
N PRO A 211 -14.74 8.04 12.67
CA PRO A 211 -15.70 8.90 13.36
C PRO A 211 -15.55 8.85 14.89
N VAL A 212 -15.34 7.70 15.50
CA VAL A 212 -15.20 7.59 16.96
C VAL A 212 -13.87 8.15 17.44
N LEU A 213 -12.77 7.96 16.70
CA LEU A 213 -11.47 8.56 17.00
C LEU A 213 -11.51 10.09 16.85
N THR A 214 -12.24 10.61 15.86
CA THR A 214 -12.49 12.06 15.73
C THR A 214 -13.19 12.60 16.98
N ARG A 215 -14.23 11.91 17.48
CA ARG A 215 -14.90 12.30 18.74
C ARG A 215 -13.98 12.23 19.94
N LEU A 216 -13.17 11.18 20.05
CA LEU A 216 -12.19 11.03 21.13
C LEU A 216 -11.18 12.18 21.11
N ALA A 217 -10.59 12.48 19.95
CA ALA A 217 -9.64 13.58 19.78
C ALA A 217 -10.22 14.91 20.23
N ASN A 218 -11.46 15.21 19.79
CA ASN A 218 -12.17 16.43 20.18
C ASN A 218 -12.50 16.46 21.68
N ALA A 219 -12.88 15.32 22.29
CA ALA A 219 -13.20 15.24 23.72
C ALA A 219 -11.98 15.49 24.60
N ILE A 220 -10.82 14.94 24.24
CA ILE A 220 -9.58 15.12 25.01
C ILE A 220 -8.71 16.27 24.50
N LYS A 221 -9.15 16.98 23.45
CA LYS A 221 -8.44 18.11 22.82
C LYS A 221 -7.02 17.76 22.37
N ALA A 222 -6.85 16.54 21.84
CA ALA A 222 -5.56 16.07 21.35
C ALA A 222 -5.40 16.34 19.84
N PRO A 223 -4.23 16.83 19.40
CA PRO A 223 -3.85 16.82 18.00
C PRO A 223 -3.84 15.38 17.45
N VAL A 224 -4.12 15.24 16.15
CA VAL A 224 -4.15 13.93 15.48
C VAL A 224 -3.16 13.85 14.33
N ALA A 225 -2.59 12.66 14.16
CA ALA A 225 -1.81 12.30 12.98
C ALA A 225 -2.23 10.92 12.46
N THR A 226 -1.88 10.63 11.22
CA THR A 226 -2.10 9.31 10.62
C THR A 226 -0.80 8.72 10.10
N THR A 227 -0.73 7.39 9.99
CA THR A 227 0.25 6.79 9.08
C THR A 227 -0.17 7.04 7.63
N ALA A 228 0.72 6.85 6.65
CA ALA A 228 0.39 7.02 5.24
C ALA A 228 -0.83 6.17 4.82
N CYS A 229 -0.89 4.91 5.28
CA CYS A 229 -1.98 3.98 4.99
C CYS A 229 -3.32 4.32 5.69
N ALA A 230 -3.36 5.37 6.51
CA ALA A 230 -4.58 5.86 7.16
C ALA A 230 -4.85 7.34 6.82
N ARG A 231 -4.19 7.87 5.79
CA ARG A 231 -4.37 9.25 5.37
C ARG A 231 -5.84 9.56 5.10
N SER A 232 -6.29 10.72 5.56
CA SER A 232 -7.70 11.17 5.48
C SER A 232 -8.69 10.33 6.31
N LEU A 233 -8.23 9.63 7.34
CA LEU A 233 -9.08 8.87 8.26
C LEU A 233 -9.99 9.78 9.11
N PHE A 234 -9.42 10.87 9.62
CA PHE A 234 -10.14 11.76 10.52
C PHE A 234 -11.09 12.70 9.77
N GLY A 235 -12.28 12.89 10.32
CA GLY A 235 -13.15 13.98 9.96
C GLY A 235 -12.62 15.33 10.50
N PRO A 236 -13.48 16.36 10.61
CA PRO A 236 -13.07 17.65 11.15
C PRO A 236 -12.54 17.53 12.58
N VAL A 237 -11.29 17.88 12.78
CA VAL A 237 -10.61 18.02 14.07
C VAL A 237 -9.97 19.39 14.14
N ASP A 238 -9.86 19.89 15.35
CA ASP A 238 -9.30 21.22 15.57
C ASP A 238 -7.82 21.31 15.21
N ASP A 239 -7.07 20.20 15.27
CA ASP A 239 -5.63 20.18 15.08
C ASP A 239 -5.15 18.88 14.40
N HIS A 240 -4.77 19.00 13.13
CA HIS A 240 -4.29 17.89 12.31
C HIS A 240 -2.82 18.09 11.95
N LEU A 241 -1.96 17.18 12.44
CA LEU A 241 -0.52 17.20 12.24
C LEU A 241 -0.07 16.57 10.89
N GLY A 242 -1.02 16.04 10.12
CA GLY A 242 -0.70 15.34 8.86
C GLY A 242 -0.28 13.89 9.07
N MET A 243 0.66 13.42 8.25
CA MET A 243 1.24 12.08 8.38
C MET A 243 2.38 12.10 9.39
N ALA A 244 2.49 11.01 10.18
CA ALA A 244 3.64 10.73 11.03
C ALA A 244 4.64 9.80 10.32
N GLY A 245 5.83 9.70 10.88
CA GLY A 245 6.90 8.85 10.35
C GLY A 245 7.73 9.52 9.27
N GLY A 246 8.34 8.70 8.38
CA GLY A 246 9.25 9.18 7.36
C GLY A 246 8.63 10.15 6.34
N PHE A 247 7.33 10.10 6.11
CA PHE A 247 6.60 11.07 5.28
C PHE A 247 6.05 12.27 6.07
N GLY A 248 6.28 12.29 7.38
CA GLY A 248 5.84 13.37 8.24
C GLY A 248 6.62 14.66 8.04
N THR A 249 5.99 15.79 8.38
CA THR A 249 6.68 17.07 8.46
C THR A 249 7.52 17.15 9.74
N GLU A 250 8.52 18.02 9.77
CA GLU A 250 9.30 18.29 10.99
C GLU A 250 8.40 18.79 12.11
N ARG A 251 7.36 19.58 11.77
CA ARG A 251 6.34 20.02 12.73
C ARG A 251 5.61 18.84 13.37
N CYS A 252 5.21 17.85 12.58
CA CYS A 252 4.60 16.63 13.09
C CYS A 252 5.56 15.88 14.02
N ALA A 253 6.81 15.68 13.60
CA ALA A 253 7.82 15.01 14.41
C ALA A 253 8.09 15.73 15.72
N ALA A 254 8.21 17.06 15.71
CA ALA A 254 8.39 17.88 16.91
C ALA A 254 7.20 17.76 17.88
N ALA A 255 5.97 17.65 17.36
CA ALA A 255 4.79 17.43 18.19
C ALA A 255 4.84 16.09 18.92
N PHE A 256 5.24 15.01 18.23
CA PHE A 256 5.42 13.69 18.84
C PHE A 256 6.55 13.67 19.87
N ALA A 257 7.69 14.30 19.57
CA ALA A 257 8.83 14.38 20.48
C ALA A 257 8.52 15.19 21.77
N ALA A 258 7.63 16.19 21.66
CA ALA A 258 7.23 17.02 22.79
C ALA A 258 6.02 16.46 23.55
N ALA A 259 5.33 15.45 23.04
CA ALA A 259 4.18 14.83 23.69
C ALA A 259 4.58 14.13 25.00
N ASP A 260 3.73 14.20 26.03
CA ASP A 260 3.86 13.36 27.24
C ASP A 260 3.09 12.05 27.13
N LEU A 261 2.13 11.97 26.20
CA LEU A 261 1.34 10.76 25.92
C LEU A 261 1.06 10.64 24.42
N VAL A 262 1.36 9.48 23.84
CA VAL A 262 0.95 9.13 22.49
C VAL A 262 0.02 7.93 22.54
N LEU A 263 -1.20 8.10 21.98
CA LEU A 263 -2.20 7.06 21.81
C LEU A 263 -2.14 6.56 20.38
N VAL A 264 -1.72 5.34 20.19
CA VAL A 264 -1.57 4.69 18.87
C VAL A 264 -2.72 3.73 18.64
N PHE A 265 -3.52 3.99 17.62
CA PHE A 265 -4.68 3.18 17.27
C PHE A 265 -4.48 2.47 15.92
N GLY A 266 -4.33 1.15 15.95
CA GLY A 266 -4.24 0.32 14.75
C GLY A 266 -3.07 0.65 13.82
N ALA A 267 -1.91 1.01 14.38
CA ALA A 267 -0.69 1.31 13.65
C ALA A 267 0.46 0.40 14.07
N GLY A 268 1.12 -0.22 13.10
CA GLY A 268 2.16 -1.23 13.34
C GLY A 268 3.49 -0.71 13.87
N LEU A 269 3.72 0.61 13.97
CA LEU A 269 4.92 1.25 14.52
C LEU A 269 6.24 0.63 14.00
N ASN A 270 6.35 0.41 12.70
CA ASN A 270 7.60 -0.06 12.10
C ASN A 270 8.68 1.05 12.12
N GLN A 271 9.91 0.69 11.76
CA GLN A 271 11.05 1.62 11.72
C GLN A 271 10.74 2.92 10.95
N PHE A 272 10.05 2.82 9.80
CA PHE A 272 9.70 3.98 9.00
C PHE A 272 8.66 4.87 9.72
N THR A 273 7.64 4.28 10.33
CA THR A 273 6.59 5.01 11.08
C THR A 273 7.16 5.71 12.31
N THR A 274 8.19 5.13 12.95
CA THR A 274 8.84 5.69 14.16
C THR A 274 10.03 6.57 13.85
N ARG A 275 10.31 6.90 12.56
CA ARG A 275 11.52 7.60 12.14
C ARG A 275 12.79 6.93 12.70
N PHE A 276 12.85 5.60 12.56
CA PHE A 276 13.91 4.76 13.10
C PHE A 276 14.09 4.93 14.63
N GLY A 277 12.98 4.94 15.36
CA GLY A 277 12.94 5.07 16.82
C GLY A 277 13.06 6.50 17.36
N ARG A 278 13.15 7.53 16.50
CA ARG A 278 13.35 8.94 16.89
C ARG A 278 12.06 9.76 16.96
N LEU A 279 10.90 9.15 16.71
CA LEU A 279 9.63 9.88 16.70
C LEU A 279 9.18 10.31 18.10
N PHE A 280 9.38 9.45 19.10
CA PHE A 280 8.91 9.68 20.45
C PHE A 280 10.00 10.27 21.33
N GLY A 281 9.66 11.25 22.17
CA GLY A 281 10.57 11.80 23.17
C GLY A 281 10.86 10.79 24.29
N ASP A 282 11.98 10.97 25.01
CA ASP A 282 12.41 10.04 26.06
C ASP A 282 11.41 9.91 27.21
N GLN A 283 10.63 10.95 27.47
CA GLN A 283 9.62 11.01 28.53
C GLN A 283 8.20 10.76 28.04
N THR A 284 8.05 10.40 26.75
CA THR A 284 6.74 10.12 26.16
C THR A 284 6.24 8.73 26.57
N THR A 285 5.06 8.65 27.15
CA THR A 285 4.36 7.38 27.34
C THR A 285 3.66 7.00 26.04
N VAL A 286 3.96 5.83 25.50
CA VAL A 286 3.38 5.30 24.25
C VAL A 286 2.41 4.16 24.55
N ILE A 287 1.14 4.34 24.20
CA ILE A 287 0.09 3.33 24.37
C ILE A 287 -0.34 2.86 22.99
N GLN A 288 -0.25 1.56 22.73
CA GLN A 288 -0.72 0.97 21.48
C GLN A 288 -1.98 0.14 21.69
N ILE A 289 -3.04 0.43 20.94
CA ILE A 289 -4.29 -0.32 20.89
C ILE A 289 -4.39 -0.96 19.51
N ASP A 290 -4.26 -2.28 19.45
CA ASP A 290 -4.22 -3.04 18.19
C ASP A 290 -4.70 -4.49 18.41
N LEU A 291 -5.00 -5.19 17.33
CA LEU A 291 -5.25 -6.64 17.36
C LEU A 291 -3.95 -7.45 17.46
N ALA A 292 -2.86 -6.92 16.91
CA ALA A 292 -1.54 -7.53 16.94
C ALA A 292 -0.74 -7.08 18.17
N ALA A 293 0.17 -7.94 18.63
CA ALA A 293 1.15 -7.56 19.63
C ALA A 293 2.11 -6.48 19.09
N PRO A 294 2.59 -5.55 19.94
CA PRO A 294 3.55 -4.54 19.52
C PRO A 294 4.89 -5.18 19.13
N THR A 295 5.51 -4.61 18.10
CA THR A 295 6.90 -4.94 17.70
C THR A 295 7.88 -3.80 18.01
N GLU A 296 7.35 -2.62 18.36
CA GLU A 296 8.14 -1.45 18.73
C GLU A 296 8.47 -1.46 20.23
N PRO A 297 9.78 -1.47 20.62
CA PRO A 297 10.17 -1.54 22.02
C PRO A 297 9.73 -0.33 22.88
N ARG A 298 9.41 0.80 22.23
CA ARG A 298 8.97 2.03 22.92
C ARG A 298 7.50 2.02 23.33
N VAL A 299 6.77 0.91 23.12
CA VAL A 299 5.39 0.76 23.59
C VAL A 299 5.38 0.41 25.07
N ASP A 300 4.94 1.35 25.91
CA ASP A 300 4.88 1.20 27.37
C ASP A 300 3.64 0.41 27.83
N LEU A 301 2.54 0.53 27.07
CA LEU A 301 1.31 -0.20 27.35
C LEU A 301 0.66 -0.67 26.05
N ALA A 302 0.49 -1.98 25.91
CA ALA A 302 -0.24 -2.60 24.81
C ALA A 302 -1.64 -3.04 25.29
N VAL A 303 -2.66 -2.65 24.55
CA VAL A 303 -4.04 -3.08 24.74
C VAL A 303 -4.50 -3.85 23.51
N ARG A 304 -4.77 -5.14 23.67
CA ARG A 304 -5.29 -5.95 22.58
C ARG A 304 -6.79 -5.77 22.46
N GLY A 305 -7.25 -5.28 21.31
CA GLY A 305 -8.69 -5.15 21.07
C GLY A 305 -9.02 -4.33 19.81
N ASP A 306 -10.31 -4.37 19.47
CA ASP A 306 -10.88 -3.56 18.40
C ASP A 306 -10.76 -2.07 18.73
N VAL A 307 -10.22 -1.32 17.77
CA VAL A 307 -9.93 0.12 17.92
C VAL A 307 -11.21 0.94 18.14
N ALA A 308 -12.30 0.62 17.44
CA ALA A 308 -13.53 1.38 17.54
C ALA A 308 -14.20 1.15 18.90
N LEU A 309 -14.21 -0.10 19.39
CA LEU A 309 -14.71 -0.46 20.73
C LEU A 309 -13.89 0.21 21.82
N ALA A 310 -12.55 0.19 21.70
CA ALA A 310 -11.66 0.84 22.65
C ALA A 310 -11.92 2.36 22.73
N ALA A 311 -11.98 3.02 21.58
CA ALA A 311 -12.21 4.46 21.52
C ALA A 311 -13.59 4.87 22.07
N ALA A 312 -14.62 4.08 21.79
CA ALA A 312 -15.96 4.31 22.32
C ALA A 312 -16.00 4.20 23.85
N GLU A 313 -15.36 3.19 24.41
CA GLU A 313 -15.28 3.00 25.86
C GLU A 313 -14.45 4.09 26.55
N LEU A 314 -13.32 4.52 25.94
CA LEU A 314 -12.53 5.62 26.46
C LEU A 314 -13.34 6.93 26.52
N ILE A 315 -14.15 7.25 25.50
CA ILE A 315 -15.04 8.41 25.52
C ILE A 315 -16.03 8.32 26.70
N ARG A 316 -16.57 7.13 26.97
CA ARG A 316 -17.52 6.92 28.07
C ARG A 316 -16.89 7.16 29.46
N GLN A 317 -15.59 6.84 29.60
CA GLN A 317 -14.86 7.00 30.87
C GLN A 317 -14.25 8.39 31.09
N LEU A 318 -14.14 9.20 30.05
CA LEU A 318 -13.43 10.47 30.10
C LEU A 318 -14.40 11.66 30.13
N PRO A 319 -14.18 12.63 31.05
CA PRO A 319 -14.87 13.91 30.95
C PRO A 319 -14.34 14.70 29.76
N ALA A 320 -15.22 15.44 29.09
CA ALA A 320 -14.78 16.35 28.02
C ALA A 320 -13.89 17.47 28.60
N ARG A 321 -12.76 17.72 27.96
CA ARG A 321 -11.88 18.82 28.31
C ARG A 321 -12.48 20.14 27.83
N THR A 322 -12.49 21.14 28.69
CA THR A 322 -13.04 22.48 28.39
C THR A 322 -12.01 23.41 27.75
N SER A 323 -10.71 23.14 27.93
CA SER A 323 -9.63 23.96 27.39
C SER A 323 -8.56 23.10 26.69
N ARG A 324 -7.93 23.68 25.68
CA ARG A 324 -6.73 23.12 25.05
C ARG A 324 -5.52 23.50 25.87
N VAL A 325 -4.75 22.49 26.27
CA VAL A 325 -3.45 22.69 26.91
C VAL A 325 -2.31 22.59 25.88
N TRP A 326 -2.63 22.05 24.70
CA TRP A 326 -1.66 21.68 23.68
C TRP A 326 -2.28 21.83 22.27
N THR A 327 -1.59 22.54 21.37
CA THR A 327 -1.99 22.73 19.97
C THR A 327 -0.76 22.58 19.07
N ALA A 328 -0.98 22.31 17.80
CA ALA A 328 0.07 22.30 16.78
C ALA A 328 0.74 23.68 16.61
N ASP A 329 0.11 24.75 17.07
CA ASP A 329 0.66 26.10 17.11
C ASP A 329 1.38 26.44 18.44
N HIS A 330 1.63 25.43 19.29
CA HIS A 330 2.39 25.62 20.51
C HIS A 330 3.75 26.30 20.21
N PRO A 331 4.18 27.32 20.99
CA PRO A 331 5.41 28.09 20.70
C PRO A 331 6.66 27.22 20.45
N GLY A 332 6.77 26.07 21.11
CA GLY A 332 7.86 25.11 20.87
C GLY A 332 7.79 24.40 19.52
N LEU A 333 6.65 24.44 18.81
CA LEU A 333 6.48 23.85 17.49
C LEU A 333 6.44 24.90 16.37
N SER A 334 6.05 26.14 16.69
CA SER A 334 5.97 27.24 15.72
C SER A 334 7.32 27.71 15.19
N THR A 335 8.40 27.36 15.88
CA THR A 335 9.79 27.67 15.46
C THR A 335 10.36 26.64 14.49
N VAL A 336 9.73 25.49 14.33
CA VAL A 336 10.15 24.45 13.37
C VAL A 336 9.72 24.89 11.97
N ARG A 337 10.59 25.62 11.30
CA ARG A 337 10.43 25.93 9.88
C ARG A 337 10.78 24.68 9.06
N GLU A 338 9.92 24.33 8.11
CA GLU A 338 10.34 23.41 7.05
C GLU A 338 11.44 24.11 6.26
N SER A 339 12.69 23.71 6.49
CA SER A 339 13.87 24.23 5.79
C SER A 339 14.01 23.57 4.40
N GLU A 340 12.96 23.63 3.61
CA GLU A 340 13.10 23.35 2.18
C GLU A 340 13.52 24.62 1.48
N PRO A 341 14.58 24.60 0.64
CA PRO A 341 14.89 25.72 -0.23
C PRO A 341 13.63 26.12 -0.99
N GLY A 342 13.32 27.40 -1.00
CA GLY A 342 12.19 27.92 -1.77
C GLY A 342 12.28 27.45 -3.24
N PRO A 343 11.13 27.21 -3.89
CA PRO A 343 11.12 26.84 -5.30
C PRO A 343 11.65 27.96 -6.16
N SER A 344 12.34 27.62 -7.27
CA SER A 344 12.53 28.57 -8.37
C SER A 344 11.17 29.01 -8.93
N ALA A 345 11.07 30.21 -9.46
CA ALA A 345 9.81 30.75 -9.98
C ALA A 345 9.25 29.95 -11.17
N ASP A 346 10.13 29.30 -11.94
CA ASP A 346 9.82 28.48 -13.13
C ASP A 346 9.65 26.99 -12.81
N GLY A 347 9.87 26.56 -11.56
CA GLY A 347 9.77 25.15 -11.13
C GLY A 347 10.95 24.29 -11.58
N LEU A 348 12.05 24.89 -12.07
CA LEU A 348 13.25 24.19 -12.50
C LEU A 348 14.34 24.24 -11.42
N MET A 349 15.17 23.22 -11.40
CA MET A 349 16.40 23.15 -10.64
C MET A 349 17.60 23.67 -11.47
N PRO A 350 18.75 23.97 -10.86
CA PRO A 350 19.93 24.49 -11.59
C PRO A 350 20.43 23.58 -12.73
N ASP A 351 20.10 22.28 -12.70
CA ASP A 351 20.40 21.32 -13.77
C ASP A 351 19.42 21.40 -14.95
N GLY A 352 18.47 22.37 -14.94
CA GLY A 352 17.46 22.56 -15.98
C GLY A 352 16.33 21.53 -15.96
N ARG A 353 16.24 20.68 -14.92
CA ARG A 353 15.18 19.69 -14.76
C ARG A 353 14.15 20.14 -13.72
N LEU A 354 12.96 19.54 -13.77
CA LEU A 354 11.86 19.87 -12.87
C LEU A 354 12.22 19.58 -11.41
N ASP A 355 11.84 20.50 -10.52
CA ASP A 355 11.76 20.26 -9.10
C ASP A 355 10.58 19.32 -8.81
N PRO A 356 10.79 18.08 -8.31
CA PRO A 356 9.71 17.12 -8.07
C PRO A 356 8.67 17.63 -7.07
N ARG A 357 9.04 18.55 -6.17
CA ARG A 357 8.14 19.19 -5.20
C ARG A 357 7.16 20.12 -5.88
N GLN A 358 7.65 20.95 -6.83
CA GLN A 358 6.81 21.86 -7.61
C GLN A 358 5.93 21.10 -8.57
N LEU A 359 6.48 20.09 -9.24
CA LEU A 359 5.73 19.17 -10.08
C LEU A 359 4.55 18.55 -9.29
N ALA A 360 4.81 17.98 -8.11
CA ALA A 360 3.77 17.35 -7.32
C ALA A 360 2.71 18.35 -6.85
N ARG A 361 3.12 19.57 -6.44
CA ARG A 361 2.17 20.64 -6.06
C ARG A 361 1.31 21.10 -7.24
N ARG A 362 1.90 21.24 -8.43
CA ARG A 362 1.20 21.66 -9.65
C ARG A 362 0.20 20.60 -10.11
N LEU A 363 0.52 19.32 -9.92
CA LEU A 363 -0.36 18.20 -10.29
C LEU A 363 -1.60 18.08 -9.39
N ASP A 364 -1.55 18.41 -8.11
CA ASP A 364 -2.70 18.22 -7.20
C ASP A 364 -4.00 18.89 -7.67
N PRO A 365 -4.02 20.17 -8.07
CA PRO A 365 -5.22 20.82 -8.61
C PRO A 365 -5.61 20.38 -10.02
N ILE A 366 -4.67 19.84 -10.83
CA ILE A 366 -4.92 19.33 -12.18
C ILE A 366 -5.64 17.98 -12.12
N LEU A 367 -5.19 17.12 -11.21
CA LEU A 367 -5.75 15.78 -11.07
C LEU A 367 -7.18 15.83 -10.51
N PRO A 368 -8.13 15.02 -11.03
CA PRO A 368 -9.51 15.00 -10.55
C PRO A 368 -9.61 14.79 -9.04
N ALA A 369 -10.61 15.40 -8.39
CA ALA A 369 -10.83 15.23 -6.95
C ALA A 369 -11.21 13.79 -6.59
N ASP A 370 -12.03 13.11 -7.42
CA ASP A 370 -12.31 11.68 -7.32
C ASP A 370 -11.20 10.89 -8.02
N ARG A 371 -10.15 10.63 -7.27
CA ARG A 371 -8.99 9.85 -7.72
C ARG A 371 -8.63 8.75 -6.74
N THR A 372 -8.05 7.69 -7.27
CA THR A 372 -7.36 6.64 -6.52
C THR A 372 -5.89 6.69 -6.89
N VAL A 373 -5.04 6.95 -5.91
CA VAL A 373 -3.59 7.07 -6.08
C VAL A 373 -2.94 5.74 -5.78
N VAL A 374 -2.13 5.25 -6.70
CA VAL A 374 -1.24 4.09 -6.53
C VAL A 374 0.19 4.60 -6.59
N THR A 375 1.04 4.15 -5.67
CA THR A 375 2.47 4.47 -5.72
C THR A 375 3.29 3.20 -5.83
N ASP A 376 4.34 3.25 -6.64
CA ASP A 376 5.44 2.28 -6.58
C ASP A 376 6.46 2.68 -5.50
N GLY A 377 7.43 1.80 -5.20
CA GLY A 377 8.54 2.09 -4.30
C GLY A 377 9.66 2.89 -4.98
N GLY A 378 10.48 3.56 -4.20
CA GLY A 378 11.64 4.33 -4.67
C GLY A 378 11.78 5.70 -4.00
N HIS A 379 12.81 6.45 -4.39
CA HIS A 379 13.07 7.78 -3.86
C HIS A 379 11.89 8.77 -4.02
N PHE A 380 11.19 8.69 -5.14
CA PHE A 380 10.04 9.56 -5.47
C PHE A 380 8.78 9.29 -4.63
N LEU A 381 8.73 8.19 -3.91
CA LEU A 381 7.54 7.65 -3.21
C LEU A 381 6.82 8.70 -2.33
N GLU A 382 7.54 9.67 -1.79
CA GLU A 382 6.99 10.68 -0.89
C GLU A 382 6.15 11.74 -1.62
N TRP A 383 6.44 12.04 -2.90
CA TRP A 383 5.87 13.21 -3.57
C TRP A 383 4.34 13.13 -3.70
N GLY A 384 3.79 12.00 -4.14
CA GLY A 384 2.35 11.79 -4.20
C GLY A 384 1.68 11.85 -2.82
N PRO A 385 2.03 10.99 -1.88
CA PRO A 385 1.47 10.98 -0.53
C PRO A 385 1.58 12.32 0.19
N ARG A 386 2.64 13.09 0.00
CA ARG A 386 2.85 14.37 0.66
C ARG A 386 1.98 15.50 0.10
N TYR A 387 1.86 15.58 -1.22
CA TYR A 387 1.25 16.76 -1.86
C TYR A 387 -0.16 16.50 -2.42
N TRP A 388 -0.52 15.27 -2.78
CA TRP A 388 -1.81 15.00 -3.39
C TRP A 388 -2.87 14.67 -2.36
N ARG A 389 -4.03 15.28 -2.49
CA ARG A 389 -5.18 15.01 -1.64
C ARG A 389 -5.84 13.70 -2.06
N VAL A 390 -6.27 12.91 -1.08
CA VAL A 390 -7.10 11.71 -1.28
C VAL A 390 -8.30 11.77 -0.35
N ALA A 391 -9.44 11.26 -0.82
CA ALA A 391 -10.71 11.39 -0.10
C ALA A 391 -10.80 10.46 1.14
N ALA A 392 -10.12 9.32 1.12
CA ALA A 392 -10.15 8.30 2.17
C ALA A 392 -8.89 7.43 2.12
N PRO A 393 -8.59 6.66 3.18
CA PRO A 393 -7.42 5.80 3.22
C PRO A 393 -7.33 4.76 2.08
N ASP A 394 -8.44 4.23 1.62
CA ASP A 394 -8.53 3.28 0.50
C ASP A 394 -8.37 3.93 -0.89
N ARG A 395 -8.05 5.24 -0.91
CA ARG A 395 -7.70 5.99 -2.11
C ARG A 395 -6.20 6.26 -2.23
N LEU A 396 -5.39 5.75 -1.31
CA LEU A 396 -3.92 5.76 -1.37
C LEU A 396 -3.40 4.34 -1.22
N ILE A 397 -2.99 3.74 -2.32
CA ILE A 397 -2.57 2.35 -2.41
C ILE A 397 -1.04 2.31 -2.54
N MET A 398 -0.40 1.64 -1.60
CA MET A 398 1.06 1.53 -1.52
C MET A 398 1.44 0.05 -1.43
N VAL A 399 1.55 -0.63 -2.57
CA VAL A 399 2.03 -2.02 -2.65
C VAL A 399 3.54 -2.02 -2.79
N GLY A 400 4.20 -2.97 -2.16
CA GLY A 400 5.66 -3.10 -2.14
C GLY A 400 6.32 -2.54 -0.88
N THR A 401 5.63 -1.68 -0.13
CA THR A 401 6.24 -0.99 1.03
C THR A 401 6.42 -1.86 2.27
N ALA A 402 5.67 -2.95 2.42
CA ALA A 402 5.78 -3.86 3.57
C ALA A 402 6.98 -4.83 3.42
N TYR A 403 7.35 -5.17 2.19
CA TYR A 403 8.52 -6.01 1.88
C TYR A 403 9.70 -5.21 1.32
N GLN A 404 9.53 -3.91 1.09
CA GLN A 404 10.51 -2.99 0.48
C GLN A 404 10.91 -3.42 -0.94
N THR A 405 9.95 -3.84 -1.74
CA THR A 405 10.14 -4.14 -3.16
C THR A 405 9.66 -2.98 -4.04
N ILE A 406 10.29 -2.81 -5.18
CA ILE A 406 9.90 -1.88 -6.25
C ILE A 406 9.43 -2.66 -7.48
N GLY A 407 8.83 -1.98 -8.45
CA GLY A 407 8.39 -2.60 -9.70
C GLY A 407 7.02 -3.30 -9.60
N LEU A 408 6.23 -3.02 -8.56
CA LEU A 408 4.86 -3.52 -8.44
C LEU A 408 3.79 -2.47 -8.78
N GLY A 409 4.19 -1.22 -9.05
CA GLY A 409 3.28 -0.10 -9.21
C GLY A 409 2.33 -0.24 -10.39
N LEU A 410 2.83 -0.60 -11.59
CA LEU A 410 2.01 -0.77 -12.79
C LEU A 410 0.93 -1.84 -12.61
N SER A 411 1.32 -3.01 -12.13
CA SER A 411 0.38 -4.11 -11.89
C SER A 411 -0.61 -3.78 -10.78
N SER A 412 -0.17 -3.11 -9.71
CA SER A 412 -1.05 -2.62 -8.64
C SER A 412 -2.08 -1.62 -9.18
N ALA A 413 -1.68 -0.78 -10.13
CA ALA A 413 -2.57 0.16 -10.80
C ALA A 413 -3.69 -0.56 -11.58
N VAL A 414 -3.39 -1.72 -12.21
CA VAL A 414 -4.41 -2.58 -12.85
C VAL A 414 -5.46 -3.01 -11.83
N GLY A 415 -5.03 -3.52 -10.67
CA GLY A 415 -5.94 -3.96 -9.61
C GLY A 415 -6.80 -2.85 -9.04
N ALA A 416 -6.20 -1.69 -8.75
CA ALA A 416 -6.91 -0.52 -8.23
C ALA A 416 -7.91 0.04 -9.25
N ALA A 417 -7.58 0.06 -10.55
CA ALA A 417 -8.47 0.48 -11.63
C ALA A 417 -9.71 -0.43 -11.72
N ARG A 418 -9.52 -1.74 -11.54
CA ARG A 418 -10.61 -2.72 -11.53
C ARG A 418 -11.48 -2.63 -10.28
N ALA A 419 -10.87 -2.26 -9.14
CA ALA A 419 -11.61 -2.07 -7.88
C ALA A 419 -12.51 -0.83 -7.91
N ARG A 420 -12.08 0.24 -8.62
CA ARG A 420 -12.76 1.53 -8.66
C ARG A 420 -12.83 2.11 -10.07
N PRO A 421 -13.62 1.48 -10.96
CA PRO A 421 -13.65 1.84 -12.38
C PRO A 421 -14.19 3.25 -12.66
N GLU A 422 -14.94 3.84 -11.73
CA GLU A 422 -15.49 5.21 -11.88
C GLU A 422 -14.52 6.31 -11.42
N SER A 423 -13.52 5.96 -10.59
CA SER A 423 -12.49 6.88 -10.12
C SER A 423 -11.37 7.04 -11.16
N THR A 424 -10.81 8.23 -11.29
CA THR A 424 -9.58 8.38 -12.06
C THR A 424 -8.42 7.74 -11.30
N LEU A 425 -7.80 6.72 -11.91
CA LEU A 425 -6.59 6.13 -11.38
C LEU A 425 -5.39 7.06 -11.61
N VAL A 426 -4.58 7.28 -10.59
CA VAL A 426 -3.32 8.02 -10.69
C VAL A 426 -2.19 7.12 -10.18
N LEU A 427 -1.32 6.67 -11.09
CA LEU A 427 -0.12 5.93 -10.75
C LEU A 427 1.07 6.89 -10.66
N ALA A 428 1.76 6.91 -9.51
CA ALA A 428 3.07 7.51 -9.35
C ALA A 428 4.13 6.41 -9.38
N SER A 429 5.08 6.49 -10.29
CA SER A 429 6.20 5.56 -10.40
C SER A 429 7.51 6.30 -10.69
N GLY A 430 8.64 5.71 -10.30
CA GLY A 430 9.95 6.08 -10.82
C GLY A 430 10.22 5.31 -12.12
N ASP A 431 11.19 5.78 -12.87
CA ASP A 431 11.63 5.14 -14.11
C ASP A 431 12.14 3.71 -13.89
N GLY A 432 12.93 3.46 -12.83
CA GLY A 432 13.44 2.12 -12.53
C GLY A 432 12.32 1.13 -12.21
N GLY A 433 11.39 1.49 -11.32
CA GLY A 433 10.23 0.63 -10.97
C GLY A 433 9.31 0.41 -12.17
N ALA A 434 9.06 1.44 -12.97
CA ALA A 434 8.25 1.34 -14.18
C ALA A 434 8.87 0.38 -15.22
N LEU A 435 10.20 0.38 -15.37
CA LEU A 435 10.89 -0.56 -16.26
C LEU A 435 10.79 -2.01 -15.78
N MET A 436 10.88 -2.25 -14.46
CA MET A 436 10.73 -3.60 -13.90
C MET A 436 9.34 -4.20 -14.16
N ALA A 437 8.30 -3.39 -14.20
CA ALA A 437 6.91 -3.81 -14.44
C ALA A 437 6.40 -3.45 -15.85
N LEU A 438 7.28 -3.12 -16.78
CA LEU A 438 6.92 -2.56 -18.09
C LEU A 438 5.93 -3.44 -18.88
N ALA A 439 6.00 -4.75 -18.70
CA ALA A 439 5.07 -5.70 -19.34
C ALA A 439 3.59 -5.36 -19.04
N ASP A 440 3.29 -4.84 -17.85
CA ASP A 440 1.92 -4.51 -17.44
C ASP A 440 1.46 -3.09 -17.83
N LEU A 441 2.26 -2.36 -18.58
CA LEU A 441 1.82 -1.08 -19.18
C LEU A 441 0.63 -1.29 -20.12
N GLU A 442 0.67 -2.34 -20.95
CA GLU A 442 -0.47 -2.76 -21.78
C GLU A 442 -1.66 -3.20 -20.93
N SER A 443 -1.40 -3.96 -19.85
CA SER A 443 -2.46 -4.39 -18.94
C SER A 443 -3.21 -3.21 -18.32
N LEU A 444 -2.49 -2.17 -17.93
CA LEU A 444 -3.09 -0.94 -17.38
C LEU A 444 -3.88 -0.17 -18.45
N ALA A 445 -3.32 0.00 -19.66
CA ALA A 445 -4.00 0.67 -20.76
C ALA A 445 -5.33 -0.01 -21.11
N ARG A 446 -5.37 -1.33 -21.05
CA ARG A 446 -6.56 -2.14 -21.34
C ARG A 446 -7.56 -2.18 -20.18
N ALA A 447 -7.09 -2.22 -18.92
CA ALA A 447 -7.95 -2.42 -17.76
C ALA A 447 -8.58 -1.12 -17.24
N ALA A 448 -7.90 0.01 -17.37
CA ALA A 448 -8.34 1.28 -16.81
C ALA A 448 -9.34 1.99 -17.73
N ARG A 449 -10.46 2.43 -17.16
CA ARG A 449 -11.38 3.31 -17.87
C ARG A 449 -10.77 4.70 -18.06
N ARG A 450 -10.07 5.21 -17.04
CA ARG A 450 -9.35 6.47 -17.04
C ARG A 450 -8.18 6.39 -16.07
N ALA A 451 -6.96 6.55 -16.56
CA ALA A 451 -5.77 6.51 -15.74
C ALA A 451 -4.74 7.56 -16.18
N VAL A 452 -4.01 8.10 -15.21
CA VAL A 452 -2.84 8.95 -15.42
C VAL A 452 -1.64 8.27 -14.77
N MET A 453 -0.62 7.96 -15.55
CA MET A 453 0.67 7.46 -15.07
C MET A 453 1.67 8.61 -15.04
N ILE A 454 2.16 8.94 -13.87
CA ILE A 454 3.14 10.00 -13.64
C ILE A 454 4.47 9.32 -13.33
N ILE A 455 5.43 9.46 -14.24
CA ILE A 455 6.79 8.95 -14.07
C ILE A 455 7.67 10.07 -13.56
N PHE A 456 8.18 9.93 -12.35
CA PHE A 456 9.25 10.76 -11.80
C PHE A 456 10.58 10.23 -12.35
N ASN A 457 10.95 10.71 -13.55
CA ASN A 457 12.07 10.21 -14.34
C ASN A 457 13.32 11.06 -14.09
N ASP A 458 14.17 10.60 -13.19
CA ASP A 458 15.47 11.21 -12.92
C ASP A 458 16.64 10.51 -13.66
N GLY A 459 16.38 9.34 -14.28
CA GLY A 459 17.35 8.55 -15.04
C GLY A 459 18.26 7.70 -14.19
N VAL A 460 17.92 7.51 -12.89
CA VAL A 460 18.75 6.78 -11.93
C VAL A 460 17.90 5.99 -10.93
N TYR A 461 18.53 5.03 -10.26
CA TYR A 461 17.99 4.49 -9.01
C TYR A 461 18.26 5.50 -7.89
N GLY A 462 17.36 6.50 -7.74
CA GLY A 462 17.57 7.66 -6.88
C GLY A 462 17.78 7.30 -5.40
N ALA A 463 17.15 6.23 -4.88
CA ALA A 463 17.36 5.76 -3.52
C ALA A 463 18.82 5.32 -3.30
N GLU A 464 19.38 4.58 -4.23
CA GLU A 464 20.76 4.09 -4.22
C GLU A 464 21.76 5.23 -4.37
N VAL A 465 21.50 6.17 -5.27
CA VAL A 465 22.33 7.38 -5.44
C VAL A 465 22.41 8.16 -4.14
N HIS A 466 21.27 8.40 -3.49
CA HIS A 466 21.23 9.19 -2.25
C HIS A 466 21.69 8.42 -1.01
N GLN A 467 21.72 7.08 -1.06
CA GLN A 467 22.17 6.26 0.05
C GLN A 467 23.64 5.81 -0.10
N TYR A 468 24.04 5.40 -1.29
CA TYR A 468 25.35 4.80 -1.56
C TYR A 468 26.27 5.69 -2.40
N GLY A 469 25.73 6.41 -3.38
CA GLY A 469 26.51 7.37 -4.16
C GLY A 469 27.16 8.44 -3.29
N VAL A 470 26.44 8.95 -2.28
CA VAL A 470 26.97 9.92 -1.30
C VAL A 470 28.07 9.33 -0.40
N ARG A 471 28.24 8.01 -0.35
CA ARG A 471 29.32 7.31 0.35
C ARG A 471 30.54 7.06 -0.54
N GLY A 472 30.49 7.49 -1.81
CA GLY A 472 31.57 7.34 -2.77
C GLY A 472 31.60 6.01 -3.51
N LEU A 473 30.49 5.22 -3.48
CA LEU A 473 30.37 4.03 -4.32
C LEU A 473 30.23 4.45 -5.79
N ASP A 474 30.70 3.59 -6.71
CA ASP A 474 30.60 3.81 -8.15
C ASP A 474 29.13 4.05 -8.55
N PRO A 475 28.79 5.20 -9.15
CA PRO A 475 27.43 5.50 -9.58
C PRO A 475 27.02 4.76 -10.86
N GLY A 476 27.92 4.13 -11.58
CA GLY A 476 27.64 3.44 -12.85
C GLY A 476 26.46 2.47 -12.77
N PRO A 477 26.44 1.51 -11.81
CA PRO A 477 25.31 0.58 -11.65
C PRO A 477 23.99 1.24 -11.22
N MET A 478 24.02 2.50 -10.79
CA MET A 478 22.83 3.25 -10.38
C MET A 478 22.17 4.03 -11.53
N GLN A 479 22.80 4.04 -12.71
CA GLN A 479 22.29 4.75 -13.90
C GLN A 479 21.30 3.89 -14.65
N ILE A 480 20.19 4.51 -15.10
CA ILE A 480 19.15 3.88 -15.93
C ILE A 480 19.23 4.42 -17.36
N GLY A 481 19.54 5.71 -17.52
CA GLY A 481 19.59 6.37 -18.80
C GLY A 481 18.28 7.01 -19.26
N GLY A 482 18.25 7.46 -20.49
CA GLY A 482 17.11 8.23 -21.03
C GLY A 482 16.06 7.34 -21.69
N VAL A 483 15.03 6.91 -20.98
CA VAL A 483 13.89 6.18 -21.54
C VAL A 483 12.74 7.16 -21.84
N ASP A 484 12.10 7.04 -23.00
CA ASP A 484 10.88 7.79 -23.36
C ASP A 484 9.63 6.97 -22.96
N PHE A 485 9.16 7.16 -21.73
CA PHE A 485 7.95 6.49 -21.26
C PHE A 485 6.68 6.98 -21.95
N ALA A 486 6.63 8.23 -22.41
CA ALA A 486 5.52 8.72 -23.21
C ALA A 486 5.45 8.00 -24.56
N GLY A 487 6.61 7.73 -25.17
CA GLY A 487 6.74 6.90 -26.36
C GLY A 487 6.27 5.46 -26.15
N LEU A 488 6.70 4.83 -25.06
CA LEU A 488 6.23 3.51 -24.67
C LEU A 488 4.72 3.47 -24.44
N GLY A 489 4.17 4.50 -23.78
CA GLY A 489 2.73 4.66 -23.62
C GLY A 489 1.99 4.71 -24.95
N ARG A 490 2.46 5.52 -25.90
CA ARG A 490 1.86 5.60 -27.24
C ARG A 490 1.90 4.26 -27.98
N ALA A 491 2.95 3.46 -27.79
CA ALA A 491 3.06 2.13 -28.41
C ALA A 491 1.99 1.15 -27.93
N VAL A 492 1.42 1.35 -26.74
CA VAL A 492 0.30 0.53 -26.22
C VAL A 492 -1.07 1.24 -26.33
N GLY A 493 -1.16 2.32 -27.12
CA GLY A 493 -2.41 3.06 -27.36
C GLY A 493 -2.75 4.12 -26.32
N ALA A 494 -1.85 4.45 -25.39
CA ALA A 494 -2.04 5.54 -24.45
C ALA A 494 -1.77 6.91 -25.10
N ALA A 495 -2.37 7.98 -24.54
CA ALA A 495 -1.88 9.33 -24.74
C ALA A 495 -0.63 9.56 -23.88
N GLY A 496 0.17 10.58 -24.18
CA GLY A 496 1.29 10.89 -23.30
C GLY A 496 2.27 11.92 -23.87
N ARG A 497 2.95 12.57 -22.94
CA ARG A 497 3.91 13.65 -23.19
C ARG A 497 5.15 13.53 -22.30
N VAL A 498 6.29 13.89 -22.82
CA VAL A 498 7.49 14.17 -22.02
C VAL A 498 7.36 15.57 -21.44
N VAL A 499 7.34 15.65 -20.11
CA VAL A 499 7.15 16.88 -19.33
C VAL A 499 8.53 17.38 -18.88
N ARG A 500 8.95 18.53 -19.40
CA ARG A 500 10.24 19.19 -19.07
C ARG A 500 10.06 20.49 -18.32
N THR A 501 8.89 21.13 -18.49
CA THR A 501 8.48 22.34 -17.80
C THR A 501 7.11 22.16 -17.18
N LEU A 502 6.71 23.00 -16.23
CA LEU A 502 5.38 22.94 -15.64
C LEU A 502 4.27 23.24 -16.65
N ASP A 503 4.54 24.03 -17.70
CA ASP A 503 3.59 24.35 -18.77
C ASP A 503 3.29 23.13 -19.66
N ASP A 504 4.18 22.16 -19.75
CA ASP A 504 3.90 20.90 -20.45
C ASP A 504 2.73 20.13 -19.85
N LEU A 505 2.34 20.41 -18.60
CA LEU A 505 1.17 19.82 -17.93
C LEU A 505 -0.17 20.34 -18.49
N ASP A 506 -0.17 21.38 -19.32
CA ASP A 506 -1.38 21.88 -19.97
C ASP A 506 -1.97 20.82 -20.92
N ASP A 507 -1.12 19.99 -21.54
CA ASP A 507 -1.56 18.86 -22.35
C ASP A 507 -2.32 17.81 -21.52
N LEU A 508 -1.82 17.45 -20.33
CA LEU A 508 -2.53 16.60 -19.38
C LEU A 508 -3.85 17.24 -18.91
N THR A 509 -3.83 18.55 -18.65
CA THR A 509 -5.02 19.31 -18.24
C THR A 509 -6.10 19.26 -19.33
N ALA A 510 -5.71 19.47 -20.59
CA ALA A 510 -6.60 19.39 -21.74
C ALA A 510 -7.17 17.96 -21.92
N TRP A 511 -6.32 16.93 -21.78
CA TRP A 511 -6.75 15.53 -21.85
C TRP A 511 -7.76 15.19 -20.73
N LEU A 512 -7.51 15.68 -19.51
CA LEU A 512 -8.41 15.48 -18.35
C LEU A 512 -9.73 16.24 -18.49
N ALA A 513 -9.74 17.42 -19.08
CA ALA A 513 -10.94 18.22 -19.33
C ALA A 513 -11.83 17.63 -20.44
N GLY A 514 -11.24 16.91 -21.37
CA GLY A 514 -11.95 16.21 -22.44
C GLY A 514 -12.62 14.92 -21.98
N SER A 515 -13.22 14.18 -22.94
CA SER A 515 -13.76 12.83 -22.72
C SER A 515 -12.66 11.77 -22.52
N GLY A 516 -11.43 12.18 -22.21
CA GLY A 516 -10.25 11.33 -22.12
C GLY A 516 -10.53 10.02 -21.38
N SER A 517 -10.51 8.93 -22.12
CA SER A 517 -10.61 7.56 -21.61
C SER A 517 -9.29 6.83 -21.88
N GLY A 518 -9.06 5.75 -21.15
CA GLY A 518 -7.84 4.98 -21.27
C GLY A 518 -6.71 5.55 -20.41
N LEU A 519 -5.47 5.46 -20.89
CA LEU A 519 -4.26 5.82 -20.15
C LEU A 519 -3.61 7.09 -20.75
N TYR A 520 -3.15 7.97 -19.86
CA TYR A 520 -2.23 9.07 -20.19
C TYR A 520 -0.90 8.86 -19.44
N VAL A 521 0.23 8.96 -20.14
CA VAL A 521 1.57 8.83 -19.55
C VAL A 521 2.28 10.19 -19.55
N ALA A 522 2.49 10.75 -18.35
CA ALA A 522 3.30 11.94 -18.12
C ALA A 522 4.73 11.50 -17.74
N ASP A 523 5.67 11.59 -18.67
CA ASP A 523 7.09 11.29 -18.45
C ASP A 523 7.80 12.55 -17.96
N CYS A 524 7.84 12.75 -16.63
CA CYS A 524 8.30 13.99 -16.01
C CYS A 524 9.80 13.93 -15.74
N ARG A 525 10.58 14.78 -16.43
CA ARG A 525 12.04 14.87 -16.30
C ARG A 525 12.42 15.66 -15.06
N ILE A 526 12.60 14.97 -13.94
CA ILE A 526 12.90 15.58 -12.65
C ILE A 526 14.40 15.63 -12.37
N SER A 527 14.80 16.56 -11.50
CA SER A 527 16.18 16.69 -11.02
C SER A 527 16.55 15.56 -10.05
N THR A 528 17.74 15.01 -10.19
CA THR A 528 18.35 14.07 -9.26
C THR A 528 18.86 14.73 -7.98
N THR A 529 18.95 16.08 -7.94
CA THR A 529 19.57 16.80 -6.81
C THR A 529 18.63 17.02 -5.63
N VAL A 530 17.33 16.81 -5.83
CA VAL A 530 16.31 17.00 -4.79
C VAL A 530 16.15 15.72 -3.98
N VAL A 531 16.67 15.70 -2.75
CA VAL A 531 16.57 14.54 -1.84
C VAL A 531 15.24 14.57 -1.11
N ALA A 532 14.47 13.50 -1.23
CA ALA A 532 13.21 13.36 -0.49
C ALA A 532 13.46 13.33 1.03
N PRO A 533 12.62 13.97 1.86
CA PRO A 533 12.80 14.00 3.30
C PRO A 533 12.99 12.64 3.96
N HIS A 534 12.23 11.61 3.55
CA HIS A 534 12.41 10.26 4.10
C HIS A 534 13.79 9.66 3.81
N MET A 535 14.43 10.02 2.69
CA MET A 535 15.81 9.59 2.41
C MET A 535 16.83 10.26 3.33
N ARG A 536 16.57 11.51 3.75
CA ARG A 536 17.40 12.17 4.77
C ARG A 536 17.34 11.42 6.11
N GLU A 537 16.17 10.85 6.46
CA GLU A 537 16.04 9.99 7.64
C GLU A 537 16.89 8.72 7.51
N VAL A 538 16.88 8.07 6.34
CA VAL A 538 17.72 6.89 6.04
C VAL A 538 19.21 7.26 6.13
N GLN A 539 19.61 8.39 5.56
CA GLN A 539 20.98 8.90 5.62
C GLN A 539 21.43 9.19 7.06
N ALA A 540 20.56 9.83 7.86
CA ALA A 540 20.85 10.14 9.25
C ALA A 540 21.05 8.88 10.11
N GLN A 541 20.25 7.82 9.89
CA GLN A 541 20.41 6.52 10.56
C GLN A 541 21.76 5.89 10.21
N ALA A 542 22.21 6.05 8.97
CA ALA A 542 23.50 5.54 8.52
C ALA A 542 24.71 6.37 8.96
N GLY A 543 24.52 7.40 9.81
CA GLY A 543 25.58 8.28 10.28
C GLY A 543 26.08 9.30 9.22
N LEU A 544 25.35 9.44 8.11
CA LEU A 544 25.69 10.37 7.04
C LEU A 544 25.11 11.76 7.39
N ARG A 545 25.98 12.75 7.59
CA ARG A 545 25.54 14.14 7.65
C ARG A 545 25.22 14.63 6.23
N PRO A 546 24.15 15.44 6.04
CA PRO A 546 23.92 16.10 4.75
C PRO A 546 25.19 16.88 4.37
N SER A 547 25.81 16.55 3.26
CA SER A 547 26.90 17.36 2.74
C SER A 547 26.30 18.67 2.22
N VAL A 548 26.39 19.73 3.01
CA VAL A 548 26.26 21.10 2.51
C VAL A 548 27.53 21.40 1.70
N LYS A 549 27.65 20.84 0.51
CA LYS A 549 28.52 21.45 -0.49
C LYS A 549 27.65 22.49 -1.18
N ALA A 550 27.79 23.73 -0.74
CA ALA A 550 27.41 24.88 -1.54
C ALA A 550 28.08 24.72 -2.92
N ALA A 551 27.28 24.84 -3.97
CA ALA A 551 27.79 25.02 -5.29
C ALA A 551 28.68 26.29 -5.29
N SER A 552 29.98 26.09 -5.52
CA SER A 552 30.90 27.16 -5.95
C SER A 552 30.83 27.26 -7.46
#